data_3889a09453ef9ac4ef0dde5e0eb8a003
#
_entry.id   3889a09453ef9ac4ef0dde5e0eb8a003
#
_cell.length_a   1.000
_cell.length_b   1.000
_cell.length_c   1.000
_cell.angle_alpha   90.00
_cell.angle_beta   90.00
_cell.angle_gamma   90.00
#
_symmetry.space_group_name_H-M   'P 1'
#
loop_
_entity.id
_entity.type
_entity.pdbx_description
1 polymer ?
#
loop_
_entity_poly.entity_id
_entity_poly.type
_entity_poly.pdbx_seq_one_letter_code
_entity_poly.pdbx_strand_id
1 'polypeptide(L)'
;HLALLVRSVLDARQRVMLEVNVANEQLEAVVEVLPCMREPTISPLHGEGGFAVKAAVPRADLPGLIRRIKEAGGTDIVVSQLAQIVP
;
A
#
# COMPACT_ATOMS: atom_id res chain seq x y z
N HIS A 1 -20.02 -15.93 8.64
CA HIS A 1 -19.58 -17.31 8.79
C HIS A 1 -18.25 -17.38 9.53
N LEU A 2 -18.14 -18.30 10.52
CA LEU A 2 -16.99 -18.34 11.42
C LEU A 2 -15.65 -18.57 10.70
N ALA A 3 -15.61 -19.52 9.78
CA ALA A 3 -14.37 -19.84 9.04
C ALA A 3 -13.87 -18.66 8.23
N LEU A 4 -14.79 -17.92 7.60
CA LEU A 4 -14.42 -16.71 6.84
C LEU A 4 -13.90 -15.62 7.77
N LEU A 5 -14.49 -15.44 8.94
CA LEU A 5 -14.05 -14.43 9.90
C LEU A 5 -12.64 -14.72 10.42
N VAL A 6 -12.38 -15.98 10.78
CA VAL A 6 -11.05 -16.39 11.25
C VAL A 6 -10.00 -16.15 10.16
N ARG A 7 -10.30 -16.56 8.93
CA ARG A 7 -9.39 -16.38 7.80
C ARG A 7 -9.12 -14.89 7.53
N SER A 8 -10.15 -14.05 7.57
CA SER A 8 -9.97 -12.62 7.32
C SER A 8 -9.10 -11.93 8.36
N VAL A 9 -9.17 -12.36 9.63
CA VAL A 9 -8.28 -11.85 10.68
C VAL A 9 -6.84 -12.31 10.45
N LEU A 10 -6.62 -13.56 10.06
CA LEU A 10 -5.28 -14.08 9.77
C LEU A 10 -4.66 -13.38 8.57
N ASP A 11 -5.43 -13.17 7.51
CA ASP A 11 -4.96 -12.42 6.34
C ASP A 11 -4.57 -10.99 6.72
N ALA A 12 -5.36 -10.34 7.59
CA ALA A 12 -5.07 -8.99 8.05
C ALA A 12 -3.76 -8.92 8.85
N ARG A 13 -3.44 -9.96 9.63
CA ARG A 13 -2.18 -10.02 10.38
C ARG A 13 -0.95 -10.13 9.49
N GLN A 14 -1.11 -10.65 8.28
CA GLN A 14 -0.03 -10.83 7.33
C GLN A 14 0.16 -9.63 6.42
N ARG A 15 -0.75 -8.66 6.44
CA ARG A 15 -0.72 -7.49 5.57
C ARG A 15 -0.87 -6.21 6.37
N VAL A 16 -0.43 -5.12 5.74
CA VAL A 16 -0.63 -3.76 6.26
C VAL A 16 -1.16 -2.91 5.12
N MET A 17 -1.87 -1.84 5.47
CA MET A 17 -2.23 -0.82 4.49
C MET A 17 -1.08 0.19 4.41
N LEU A 18 -0.59 0.41 3.21
CA LEU A 18 0.46 1.39 2.96
C LEU A 18 -0.11 2.49 2.06
N GLU A 19 0.16 3.73 2.44
CA GLU A 19 -0.17 4.89 1.64
C GLU A 19 1.10 5.70 1.41
N VAL A 20 1.23 6.24 0.21
CA VAL A 20 2.40 7.03 -0.17
C VAL A 20 1.99 8.11 -1.15
N ASN A 21 2.58 9.30 -1.01
CA ASN A 21 2.42 10.37 -1.98
C ASN A 21 3.56 10.32 -2.98
N VAL A 22 3.27 10.67 -4.23
CA VAL A 22 4.26 10.63 -5.30
C VAL A 22 3.96 11.71 -6.34
N ALA A 23 5.01 12.32 -6.87
CA ALA A 23 4.89 13.29 -7.96
C ALA A 23 4.43 12.58 -9.24
N ASN A 24 3.81 13.34 -10.14
CA ASN A 24 3.27 12.82 -11.41
C ASN A 24 4.29 11.98 -12.18
N GLU A 25 5.51 12.47 -12.28
CA GLU A 25 6.57 11.88 -13.10
C GLU A 25 7.08 10.55 -12.54
N GLN A 26 6.81 10.30 -11.26
CA GLN A 26 7.34 9.12 -10.56
C GLN A 26 6.26 8.11 -10.20
N LEU A 27 5.01 8.36 -10.59
CA LEU A 27 3.87 7.49 -10.25
C LEU A 27 4.11 6.04 -10.69
N GLU A 28 4.47 5.84 -11.96
CA GLU A 28 4.64 4.49 -12.48
C GLU A 28 5.78 3.75 -11.79
N ALA A 29 6.86 4.46 -11.45
CA ALA A 29 8.00 3.87 -10.75
C ALA A 29 7.59 3.36 -9.36
N VAL A 30 6.77 4.12 -8.65
CA VAL A 30 6.26 3.70 -7.32
C VAL A 30 5.28 2.53 -7.46
N VAL A 31 4.37 2.59 -8.42
CA VAL A 31 3.39 1.53 -8.64
C VAL A 31 4.08 0.19 -8.94
N GLU A 32 5.15 0.23 -9.73
CA GLU A 32 5.89 -0.99 -10.11
C GLU A 32 6.51 -1.73 -8.93
N VAL A 33 6.86 -1.03 -7.85
CA VAL A 33 7.50 -1.69 -6.71
C VAL A 33 6.50 -2.22 -5.67
N LEU A 34 5.21 -2.00 -5.85
CA LEU A 34 4.19 -2.37 -4.86
C LEU A 34 3.67 -3.80 -5.06
N PRO A 35 3.96 -4.74 -4.13
CA PRO A 35 3.40 -6.10 -4.18
C PRO A 35 2.02 -6.10 -3.52
N CYS A 36 0.98 -5.69 -4.23
CA CYS A 36 -0.36 -5.58 -3.65
C CYS A 36 -1.27 -6.75 -4.06
N MET A 37 -2.34 -6.97 -3.30
CA MET A 37 -3.32 -8.04 -3.55
C MET A 37 -4.02 -7.85 -4.88
N ARG A 38 -4.25 -6.61 -5.25
CA ARG A 38 -4.94 -6.19 -6.47
C ARG A 38 -4.26 -4.92 -6.95
N GLU A 39 -4.84 -4.29 -7.94
CA GLU A 39 -4.38 -2.99 -8.39
C GLU A 39 -4.38 -2.00 -7.22
N PRO A 40 -3.36 -1.15 -7.09
CA PRO A 40 -3.37 -0.13 -6.06
C PRO A 40 -4.45 0.91 -6.31
N THR A 41 -4.92 1.54 -5.24
CA THR A 41 -5.82 2.69 -5.35
C THR A 41 -4.97 3.93 -5.59
N ILE A 42 -5.29 4.70 -6.62
CA ILE A 42 -4.57 5.92 -6.97
C ILE A 42 -5.56 7.07 -6.95
N SER A 43 -5.24 8.12 -6.19
CA SER A 43 -6.09 9.31 -6.07
C SER A 43 -5.27 10.57 -6.31
N PRO A 44 -5.76 11.54 -7.09
CA PRO A 44 -5.04 12.80 -7.26
C PRO A 44 -4.98 13.57 -5.94
N LEU A 45 -3.85 14.20 -5.67
CA LEU A 45 -3.72 15.12 -4.56
C LEU A 45 -4.38 16.45 -4.92
N HIS A 46 -4.80 17.20 -3.89
CA HIS A 46 -5.37 18.51 -4.10
C HIS A 46 -4.35 19.43 -4.79
N GLY A 47 -4.80 20.16 -5.78
CA GLY A 47 -3.91 20.97 -6.60
C GLY A 47 -3.20 20.12 -7.66
N GLU A 48 -1.95 20.46 -7.98
CA GLU A 48 -1.16 19.77 -9.01
C GLU A 48 0.00 18.96 -8.41
N GLY A 49 -0.14 18.57 -7.16
CA GLY A 49 0.98 18.00 -6.37
C GLY A 49 1.28 16.53 -6.63
N GLY A 50 0.53 15.84 -7.47
CA GLY A 50 0.76 14.42 -7.73
C GLY A 50 -0.38 13.52 -7.26
N PHE A 51 -0.01 12.34 -6.77
CA PHE A 51 -0.98 11.30 -6.42
C PHE A 51 -0.73 10.72 -5.04
N ALA A 52 -1.80 10.23 -4.41
CA ALA A 52 -1.72 9.32 -3.28
C ALA A 52 -1.95 7.91 -3.80
N VAL A 53 -1.11 6.98 -3.39
CA VAL A 53 -1.21 5.56 -3.78
C VAL A 53 -1.42 4.73 -2.52
N LYS A 54 -2.40 3.83 -2.55
CA LYS A 54 -2.75 3.01 -1.40
C LYS A 54 -2.85 1.55 -1.82
N ALA A 55 -2.25 0.67 -1.03
CA ALA A 55 -2.26 -0.76 -1.30
C ALA A 55 -2.09 -1.57 -0.02
N ALA A 56 -2.75 -2.73 0.04
CA ALA A 56 -2.51 -3.71 1.08
C ALA A 56 -1.30 -4.55 0.67
N VAL A 57 -0.22 -4.49 1.45
CA VAL A 57 1.04 -5.13 1.13
C VAL A 57 1.43 -6.15 2.20
N PRO A 58 2.22 -7.19 1.85
CA PRO A 58 2.68 -8.16 2.84
C PRO A 58 3.53 -7.49 3.92
N ARG A 59 3.21 -7.75 5.18
CA ARG A 59 3.95 -7.20 6.32
C ARG A 59 5.43 -7.55 6.26
N ALA A 60 5.74 -8.78 5.85
CA ALA A 60 7.12 -9.26 5.80
C ALA A 60 7.99 -8.49 4.81
N ASP A 61 7.40 -7.89 3.78
CA ASP A 61 8.13 -7.15 2.76
C ASP A 61 8.40 -5.69 3.14
N LEU A 62 7.80 -5.24 4.24
CA LEU A 62 7.71 -3.80 4.55
C LEU A 62 9.06 -3.09 4.63
N PRO A 63 10.11 -3.60 5.33
CA PRO A 63 11.37 -2.87 5.43
C PRO A 63 12.04 -2.61 4.08
N GLY A 64 12.13 -3.63 3.24
CA GLY A 64 12.71 -3.49 1.90
C GLY A 64 11.85 -2.67 0.97
N LEU A 65 10.52 -2.80 1.13
CA LEU A 65 9.56 -2.06 0.32
C LEU A 65 9.63 -0.57 0.58
N ILE A 66 9.70 -0.15 1.84
CA ILE A 66 9.82 1.28 2.19
C ILE A 66 11.05 1.88 1.51
N ARG A 67 12.17 1.18 1.55
CA ARG A 67 13.39 1.66 0.89
C ARG A 67 13.20 1.81 -0.61
N ARG A 68 12.62 0.81 -1.28
CA ARG A 68 12.39 0.86 -2.72
C ARG A 68 11.42 1.96 -3.11
N ILE A 69 10.39 2.19 -2.30
CA ILE A 69 9.42 3.27 -2.56
C ILE A 69 10.12 4.62 -2.47
N LYS A 70 10.97 4.82 -1.47
CA LYS A 70 11.70 6.09 -1.34
C LYS A 70 12.67 6.31 -2.49
N GLU A 71 13.36 5.26 -2.92
CA GLU A 71 14.25 5.33 -4.08
C GLU A 71 13.49 5.65 -5.36
N ALA A 72 12.25 5.19 -5.48
CA ALA A 72 11.39 5.47 -6.64
C ALA A 72 10.75 6.86 -6.60
N GLY A 73 10.92 7.60 -5.51
CA GLY A 73 10.39 8.97 -5.38
C GLY A 73 9.20 9.13 -4.47
N GLY A 74 8.77 8.07 -3.77
CA GLY A 74 7.66 8.15 -2.83
C GLY A 74 8.00 8.97 -1.58
N THR A 75 7.01 9.71 -1.06
CA THR A 75 7.12 10.52 0.14
C THR A 75 5.90 10.30 1.03
N ASP A 76 5.99 10.76 2.27
CA ASP A 76 4.87 10.74 3.21
C ASP A 76 4.26 9.34 3.34
N ILE A 77 5.11 8.36 3.60
CA ILE A 77 4.68 6.96 3.70
C ILE A 77 3.97 6.73 5.04
N VAL A 78 2.73 6.26 4.98
CA VAL A 78 1.92 5.93 6.16
C VAL A 78 1.60 4.45 6.13
N VAL A 79 1.84 3.76 7.23
CA VAL A 79 1.55 2.33 7.38
C VAL A 79 0.49 2.16 8.45
N SER A 80 -0.58 1.45 8.14
CA SER A 80 -1.68 1.20 9.06
C SER A 80 -1.91 -0.29 9.21
N GLN A 81 -2.22 -0.70 10.43
CA GLN A 81 -2.59 -2.09 10.69
C GLN A 81 -4.03 -2.34 10.25
N LEU A 82 -4.29 -3.55 9.79
CA LEU A 82 -5.60 -3.97 9.34
C LEU A 82 -6.25 -4.85 10.40
N ALA A 83 -7.54 -4.63 10.67
CA ALA A 83 -8.30 -5.48 11.59
C ALA A 83 -8.81 -6.73 10.87
N GLN A 84 -9.29 -6.59 9.65
CA GLN A 84 -9.83 -7.67 8.82
C GLN A 84 -9.62 -7.37 7.34
N ILE A 85 -9.48 -8.42 6.55
CA ILE A 85 -9.54 -8.37 5.09
C ILE A 85 -10.58 -9.39 4.66
N VAL A 86 -11.67 -8.92 4.10
CA VAL A 86 -12.72 -9.80 3.58
C VAL A 86 -12.73 -9.66 2.05
N PRO A 87 -12.28 -10.70 1.33
CA PRO A 87 -12.19 -10.63 -0.12
C PRO A 87 -13.55 -10.55 -0.81
#